data_f796231416f0bf6b42bdf8756b350c02
#
_entry.id   f796231416f0bf6b42bdf8756b350c02
#
_cell.length_a   1.000
_cell.length_b   1.000
_cell.length_c   1.000
_cell.angle_alpha   90.00
_cell.angle_beta   90.00
_cell.angle_gamma   90.00
#
_symmetry.space_group_name_H-M   'P 1'
#
loop_
_entity.id
_entity.type
_entity.pdbx_description
1 polymer ?
#
loop_
_entity_poly.entity_id
_entity_poly.type
_entity_poly.pdbx_seq_one_letter_code
_entity_poly.pdbx_strand_id
1 'polypeptide(L)'
;MQGNNTQTEVKKQKLITGLIYNPLVRVMGLPYILWQQQKLEKSYRKSPFGERIRRYRDLHRGRRCFVVANGPSLTIADLNTLHERHEICFGMNDIFKLFDRTDWRPDYYFVYDRNYMRLKYDQVVTLPMAHMFFAYRKVPSGRYFEKDNIEYYNTEYVFSVKPEAAVSRQICTDLSDKVSFSASTTQVCIEFAIYMGFREIYLIGVDHNYSFGAGKNHAEGMGDAAYFGGKQVFQATPSTQKYQQYRDYADKNGIRILNATRGGKLEVYERADFDSLWK
;
A
#
# COMPACT_ATOMS: atom_id res chain seq x y z
N MET A 1 -35.24 -17.22 -8.39
CA MET A 1 -34.50 -18.00 -7.36
C MET A 1 -33.07 -17.49 -7.06
N GLN A 2 -32.63 -16.36 -7.59
CA GLN A 2 -31.28 -15.79 -7.34
C GLN A 2 -31.15 -14.91 -6.06
N GLY A 3 -32.26 -14.49 -5.45
CA GLY A 3 -32.21 -13.58 -4.29
C GLY A 3 -31.86 -14.22 -2.94
N ASN A 4 -32.11 -15.52 -2.76
CA ASN A 4 -31.91 -16.20 -1.48
C ASN A 4 -30.43 -16.59 -1.22
N ASN A 5 -29.63 -16.81 -2.28
CA ASN A 5 -28.22 -17.17 -2.15
C ASN A 5 -27.36 -15.98 -1.66
N THR A 6 -27.67 -14.78 -2.11
CA THR A 6 -26.91 -13.56 -1.76
C THR A 6 -27.11 -13.17 -0.28
N GLN A 7 -28.32 -13.33 0.26
CA GLN A 7 -28.60 -13.03 1.67
C GLN A 7 -27.92 -14.05 2.62
N THR A 8 -27.88 -15.31 2.24
CA THR A 8 -27.23 -16.37 3.02
C THR A 8 -25.70 -16.21 3.03
N GLU A 9 -25.10 -15.87 1.91
CA GLU A 9 -23.68 -15.54 1.77
C GLU A 9 -23.31 -14.30 2.61
N VAL A 10 -24.10 -13.24 2.56
CA VAL A 10 -23.90 -12.02 3.36
C VAL A 10 -23.99 -12.30 4.86
N LYS A 11 -24.99 -13.14 5.30
CA LYS A 11 -25.11 -13.55 6.70
C LYS A 11 -23.92 -14.39 7.16
N LYS A 12 -23.47 -15.35 6.33
CA LYS A 12 -22.31 -16.19 6.61
C LYS A 12 -21.02 -15.36 6.72
N GLN A 13 -20.86 -14.39 5.85
CA GLN A 13 -19.72 -13.48 5.87
C GLN A 13 -19.73 -12.55 7.10
N LYS A 14 -20.89 -12.05 7.53
CA LYS A 14 -21.04 -11.27 8.77
C LYS A 14 -20.74 -12.10 10.02
N LEU A 15 -21.17 -13.37 10.06
CA LEU A 15 -20.89 -14.27 11.17
C LEU A 15 -19.39 -14.58 11.26
N ILE A 16 -18.75 -14.89 10.14
CA ILE A 16 -17.30 -15.18 10.08
C ILE A 16 -16.51 -13.92 10.48
N THR A 17 -16.90 -12.76 9.99
CA THR A 17 -16.25 -11.48 10.36
C THR A 17 -16.41 -11.23 11.87
N GLY A 18 -17.59 -11.41 12.43
CA GLY A 18 -17.83 -11.27 13.87
C GLY A 18 -16.96 -12.20 14.72
N LEU A 19 -16.80 -13.46 14.29
CA LEU A 19 -15.91 -14.44 14.96
C LEU A 19 -14.43 -14.02 14.86
N ILE A 20 -13.98 -13.56 13.71
CA ILE A 20 -12.58 -13.12 13.50
C ILE A 20 -12.24 -11.90 14.38
N TYR A 21 -13.20 -11.01 14.65
CA TYR A 21 -13.02 -9.86 15.53
C TYR A 21 -13.28 -10.13 17.01
N ASN A 22 -13.75 -11.34 17.37
CA ASN A 22 -13.91 -11.72 18.77
C ASN A 22 -12.54 -11.92 19.44
N PRO A 23 -12.21 -11.17 20.51
CA PRO A 23 -10.91 -11.27 21.19
C PRO A 23 -10.59 -12.68 21.71
N LEU A 24 -11.56 -13.39 22.25
CA LEU A 24 -11.37 -14.75 22.77
C LEU A 24 -11.04 -15.74 21.64
N VAL A 25 -11.77 -15.67 20.52
CA VAL A 25 -11.52 -16.53 19.35
C VAL A 25 -10.11 -16.25 18.78
N ARG A 26 -9.67 -14.99 18.79
CA ARG A 26 -8.31 -14.64 18.34
C ARG A 26 -7.23 -15.18 19.26
N VAL A 27 -7.42 -15.09 20.57
CA VAL A 27 -6.47 -15.65 21.55
C VAL A 27 -6.42 -17.17 21.46
N MET A 28 -7.56 -17.87 21.37
CA MET A 28 -7.62 -19.32 21.23
C MET A 28 -7.02 -19.81 19.91
N GLY A 29 -7.20 -19.05 18.84
CA GLY A 29 -6.61 -19.35 17.52
C GLY A 29 -5.14 -18.95 17.37
N LEU A 30 -4.54 -18.29 18.36
CA LEU A 30 -3.19 -17.74 18.27
C LEU A 30 -2.12 -18.80 17.92
N PRO A 31 -2.06 -20.00 18.53
CA PRO A 31 -1.05 -20.98 18.17
C PRO A 31 -1.13 -21.39 16.69
N TYR A 32 -2.34 -21.59 16.16
CA TYR A 32 -2.54 -21.90 14.75
C TYR A 32 -2.14 -20.73 13.84
N ILE A 33 -2.51 -19.51 14.21
CA ILE A 33 -2.13 -18.31 13.46
C ILE A 33 -0.60 -18.17 13.43
N LEU A 34 0.08 -18.30 14.56
CA LEU A 34 1.54 -18.23 14.64
C LEU A 34 2.22 -19.32 13.81
N TRP A 35 1.71 -20.55 13.86
CA TRP A 35 2.20 -21.63 13.03
C TRP A 35 2.06 -21.32 11.53
N GLN A 36 0.91 -20.81 11.09
CA GLN A 36 0.70 -20.38 9.71
C GLN A 36 1.68 -19.26 9.31
N GLN A 37 1.90 -18.29 10.21
CA GLN A 37 2.85 -17.20 9.94
C GLN A 37 4.28 -17.72 9.81
N GLN A 38 4.71 -18.64 10.68
CA GLN A 38 6.02 -19.26 10.59
C GLN A 38 6.19 -20.09 9.31
N LYS A 39 5.14 -20.80 8.88
CA LYS A 39 5.15 -21.55 7.62
C LYS A 39 5.35 -20.62 6.42
N LEU A 40 4.63 -19.50 6.37
CA LEU A 40 4.76 -18.49 5.32
C LEU A 40 6.14 -17.83 5.32
N GLU A 41 6.65 -17.50 6.50
CA GLU A 41 8.01 -16.97 6.68
C GLU A 41 9.08 -17.91 6.12
N LYS A 42 9.00 -19.19 6.52
CA LYS A 42 9.89 -20.25 6.04
C LYS A 42 9.82 -20.42 4.52
N SER A 43 8.60 -20.34 3.96
CA SER A 43 8.38 -20.44 2.52
C SER A 43 8.99 -19.26 1.77
N TYR A 44 8.81 -18.03 2.27
CA TYR A 44 9.42 -16.84 1.69
C TYR A 44 10.95 -16.91 1.70
N ARG A 45 11.57 -17.28 2.84
CA ARG A 45 13.03 -17.40 2.97
C ARG A 45 13.66 -18.44 2.04
N LYS A 46 12.87 -19.46 1.62
CA LYS A 46 13.30 -20.48 0.66
C LYS A 46 13.09 -20.06 -0.81
N SER A 47 12.35 -19.01 -1.04
CA SER A 47 12.06 -18.49 -2.38
C SER A 47 13.17 -17.51 -2.83
N PRO A 48 13.27 -17.22 -4.13
CA PRO A 48 14.21 -16.23 -4.63
C PRO A 48 13.78 -14.78 -4.37
N PHE A 49 12.59 -14.57 -3.80
CA PHE A 49 11.96 -13.25 -3.74
C PHE A 49 12.75 -12.25 -2.89
N GLY A 50 13.28 -12.67 -1.74
CA GLY A 50 14.10 -11.79 -0.90
C GLY A 50 15.35 -11.29 -1.63
N GLU A 51 16.02 -12.16 -2.38
CA GLU A 51 17.19 -11.79 -3.17
C GLU A 51 16.83 -10.82 -4.31
N ARG A 52 15.67 -11.02 -4.92
CA ARG A 52 15.15 -10.09 -5.94
C ARG A 52 14.88 -8.72 -5.35
N ILE A 53 14.27 -8.63 -4.14
CA ILE A 53 14.07 -7.36 -3.43
C ILE A 53 15.40 -6.69 -3.07
N ARG A 54 16.44 -7.47 -2.72
CA ARG A 54 17.77 -6.92 -2.37
C ARG A 54 18.39 -6.08 -3.48
N ARG A 55 18.10 -6.38 -4.75
CA ARG A 55 18.61 -5.64 -5.93
C ARG A 55 18.15 -4.17 -5.95
N TYR A 56 17.07 -3.83 -5.25
CA TYR A 56 16.54 -2.48 -5.18
C TYR A 56 17.18 -1.64 -4.07
N ARG A 57 17.99 -2.23 -3.18
CA ARG A 57 18.65 -1.48 -2.11
C ARG A 57 19.58 -0.42 -2.71
N ASP A 58 19.39 0.84 -2.28
CA ASP A 58 20.18 2.00 -2.70
C ASP A 58 20.22 2.25 -4.22
N LEU A 59 19.33 1.64 -5.01
CA LEU A 59 19.29 1.74 -6.47
C LEU A 59 19.17 3.19 -6.96
N HIS A 60 18.55 4.06 -6.17
CA HIS A 60 18.31 5.47 -6.49
C HIS A 60 18.94 6.42 -5.46
N ARG A 61 20.08 6.03 -4.92
CA ARG A 61 20.76 6.79 -3.87
C ARG A 61 20.91 8.28 -4.22
N GLY A 62 20.39 9.14 -3.33
CA GLY A 62 20.51 10.59 -3.45
C GLY A 62 19.48 11.26 -4.37
N ARG A 63 18.68 10.50 -5.12
CA ARG A 63 17.66 11.04 -6.02
C ARG A 63 16.39 11.40 -5.27
N ARG A 64 15.45 12.06 -5.97
CA ARG A 64 14.08 12.28 -5.53
C ARG A 64 13.11 11.33 -6.22
N CYS A 65 11.93 11.13 -5.61
CA CYS A 65 10.82 10.39 -6.19
C CYS A 65 9.47 10.94 -5.73
N PHE A 66 8.42 10.50 -6.42
CA PHE A 66 7.03 10.81 -6.09
C PHE A 66 6.25 9.55 -5.74
N VAL A 67 5.59 9.56 -4.59
CA VAL A 67 4.62 8.54 -4.18
C VAL A 67 3.23 9.06 -4.54
N VAL A 68 2.67 8.50 -5.61
CA VAL A 68 1.41 8.91 -6.23
C VAL A 68 0.29 8.03 -5.69
N ALA A 69 -0.48 8.54 -4.73
CA ALA A 69 -1.65 7.86 -4.19
C ALA A 69 -2.92 8.22 -4.97
N ASN A 70 -4.04 7.62 -4.59
CA ASN A 70 -5.29 7.65 -5.35
C ASN A 70 -6.33 8.63 -4.79
N GLY A 71 -5.92 9.56 -3.92
CA GLY A 71 -6.85 10.48 -3.30
C GLY A 71 -7.47 11.49 -4.27
N PRO A 72 -8.60 12.11 -3.92
CA PRO A 72 -9.37 12.98 -4.81
C PRO A 72 -8.64 14.27 -5.22
N SER A 73 -7.56 14.64 -4.53
CA SER A 73 -6.72 15.78 -4.89
C SER A 73 -5.80 15.53 -6.09
N LEU A 74 -5.60 14.26 -6.49
CA LEU A 74 -4.77 13.91 -7.64
C LEU A 74 -5.43 14.32 -8.94
N THR A 75 -4.71 15.02 -9.80
CA THR A 75 -5.19 15.45 -11.11
C THR A 75 -4.42 14.80 -12.26
N ILE A 76 -5.04 14.75 -13.44
CA ILE A 76 -4.36 14.30 -14.67
C ILE A 76 -3.20 15.27 -15.03
N ALA A 77 -3.35 16.57 -14.77
CA ALA A 77 -2.29 17.54 -14.99
C ALA A 77 -1.04 17.24 -14.15
N ASP A 78 -1.21 16.82 -12.88
CA ASP A 78 -0.08 16.42 -12.04
C ASP A 78 0.65 15.20 -12.64
N LEU A 79 -0.08 14.21 -13.13
CA LEU A 79 0.49 13.02 -13.77
C LEU A 79 1.24 13.38 -15.06
N ASN A 80 0.68 14.26 -15.89
CA ASN A 80 1.33 14.72 -17.11
C ASN A 80 2.63 15.48 -16.79
N THR A 81 2.61 16.34 -15.77
CA THR A 81 3.82 17.04 -15.31
C THR A 81 4.91 16.07 -14.88
N LEU A 82 4.57 15.03 -14.08
CA LEU A 82 5.54 14.02 -13.68
C LEU A 82 6.12 13.25 -14.87
N HIS A 83 5.28 12.95 -15.87
CA HIS A 83 5.70 12.30 -17.11
C HIS A 83 6.66 13.17 -17.91
N GLU A 84 6.32 14.41 -18.17
CA GLU A 84 7.13 15.38 -18.91
C GLU A 84 8.48 15.67 -18.25
N ARG A 85 8.52 15.63 -16.92
CA ARG A 85 9.73 15.84 -16.11
C ARG A 85 10.54 14.56 -15.89
N HIS A 86 10.09 13.42 -16.40
CA HIS A 86 10.74 12.12 -16.24
C HIS A 86 11.03 11.78 -14.77
N GLU A 87 10.09 12.09 -13.88
CA GLU A 87 10.23 11.83 -12.46
C GLU A 87 10.01 10.35 -12.13
N ILE A 88 10.79 9.84 -11.17
CA ILE A 88 10.60 8.46 -10.70
C ILE A 88 9.37 8.42 -9.81
N CYS A 89 8.42 7.57 -10.17
CA CYS A 89 7.10 7.51 -9.54
C CYS A 89 6.76 6.11 -9.01
N PHE A 90 6.19 6.10 -7.82
CA PHE A 90 5.53 4.96 -7.22
C PHE A 90 4.02 5.13 -7.40
N GLY A 91 3.35 4.17 -8.04
CA GLY A 91 1.90 4.13 -8.15
C GLY A 91 1.31 2.93 -7.43
N MET A 92 -0.01 2.92 -7.20
CA MET A 92 -0.63 1.86 -6.42
C MET A 92 -2.08 1.58 -6.78
N ASN A 93 -2.51 0.35 -6.49
CA ASN A 93 -3.91 -0.07 -6.58
C ASN A 93 -4.56 0.32 -7.92
N ASP A 94 -5.68 1.03 -7.89
CA ASP A 94 -6.48 1.39 -9.06
C ASP A 94 -5.93 2.54 -9.91
N ILE A 95 -4.69 3.00 -9.70
CA ILE A 95 -4.08 4.11 -10.47
C ILE A 95 -4.09 3.85 -11.99
N PHE A 96 -4.04 2.60 -12.41
CA PHE A 96 -4.08 2.21 -13.81
C PHE A 96 -5.38 2.59 -14.53
N LYS A 97 -6.45 2.87 -13.81
CA LYS A 97 -7.71 3.36 -14.39
C LYS A 97 -7.61 4.76 -15.00
N LEU A 98 -6.52 5.46 -14.74
CA LEU A 98 -6.25 6.77 -15.33
C LEU A 98 -5.41 6.68 -16.61
N PHE A 99 -4.96 5.50 -17.02
CA PHE A 99 -4.01 5.32 -18.12
C PHE A 99 -4.56 5.58 -19.53
N ASP A 100 -5.86 5.64 -19.67
CA ASP A 100 -6.53 6.09 -20.89
C ASP A 100 -6.60 7.63 -21.01
N ARG A 101 -6.23 8.35 -19.93
CA ARG A 101 -6.31 9.81 -19.84
C ARG A 101 -4.94 10.49 -19.79
N THR A 102 -3.85 9.72 -19.68
CA THR A 102 -2.47 10.21 -19.55
C THR A 102 -1.47 9.18 -20.04
N ASP A 103 -0.36 9.63 -20.61
CA ASP A 103 0.79 8.78 -20.97
C ASP A 103 1.66 8.42 -19.76
N TRP A 104 1.41 9.05 -18.61
CA TRP A 104 2.14 8.73 -17.38
C TRP A 104 1.95 7.27 -16.97
N ARG A 105 3.05 6.65 -16.58
CA ARG A 105 3.09 5.31 -15.96
C ARG A 105 4.03 5.35 -14.77
N PRO A 106 3.71 4.70 -13.63
CA PRO A 106 4.64 4.60 -12.53
C PRO A 106 5.80 3.65 -12.89
N ASP A 107 7.02 3.99 -12.45
CA ASP A 107 8.17 3.09 -12.52
C ASP A 107 7.95 1.86 -11.63
N TYR A 108 7.34 2.09 -10.47
CA TYR A 108 7.09 1.08 -9.45
C TYR A 108 5.61 1.04 -9.08
N TYR A 109 4.97 -0.10 -9.33
CA TYR A 109 3.54 -0.29 -9.02
C TYR A 109 3.37 -1.24 -7.84
N PHE A 110 2.57 -0.84 -6.84
CA PHE A 110 2.39 -1.55 -5.58
C PHE A 110 0.96 -1.96 -5.30
N VAL A 111 0.78 -3.15 -4.76
CA VAL A 111 -0.46 -3.59 -4.12
C VAL A 111 -0.16 -4.24 -2.78
N TYR A 112 -0.78 -3.73 -1.72
CA TYR A 112 -0.61 -4.24 -0.37
C TYR A 112 -1.89 -4.82 0.23
N ASP A 113 -3.08 -4.32 -0.13
CA ASP A 113 -4.34 -4.73 0.48
C ASP A 113 -4.75 -6.16 0.10
N ARG A 114 -5.10 -6.98 1.11
CA ARG A 114 -5.50 -8.39 0.93
C ARG A 114 -6.81 -8.52 0.14
N ASN A 115 -7.80 -7.68 0.44
CA ASN A 115 -9.10 -7.78 -0.23
C ASN A 115 -8.98 -7.33 -1.68
N TYR A 116 -8.20 -6.28 -1.91
CA TYR A 116 -7.86 -5.84 -3.26
C TYR A 116 -7.17 -6.96 -4.05
N MET A 117 -6.13 -7.59 -3.48
CA MET A 117 -5.44 -8.71 -4.10
C MET A 117 -6.38 -9.87 -4.41
N ARG A 118 -7.27 -10.23 -3.47
CA ARG A 118 -8.24 -11.31 -3.70
C ARG A 118 -9.18 -11.05 -4.87
N LEU A 119 -9.57 -9.80 -5.09
CA LEU A 119 -10.55 -9.41 -6.11
C LEU A 119 -9.91 -9.05 -7.46
N LYS A 120 -8.69 -8.53 -7.45
CA LYS A 120 -8.06 -7.88 -8.61
C LYS A 120 -6.76 -8.53 -9.07
N TYR A 121 -6.28 -9.57 -8.39
CA TYR A 121 -4.97 -10.15 -8.66
C TYR A 121 -4.79 -10.53 -10.13
N ASP A 122 -5.74 -11.29 -10.70
CA ASP A 122 -5.68 -11.75 -12.08
C ASP A 122 -5.67 -10.58 -13.10
N GLN A 123 -6.27 -9.46 -12.73
CA GLN A 123 -6.23 -8.24 -13.55
C GLN A 123 -4.89 -7.52 -13.41
N VAL A 124 -4.42 -7.28 -12.16
CA VAL A 124 -3.23 -6.45 -11.96
C VAL A 124 -1.94 -7.10 -12.42
N VAL A 125 -1.83 -8.43 -12.38
CA VAL A 125 -0.64 -9.16 -12.88
C VAL A 125 -0.46 -9.11 -14.39
N THR A 126 -1.48 -8.67 -15.13
CA THR A 126 -1.44 -8.49 -16.59
C THR A 126 -1.17 -7.06 -17.04
N LEU A 127 -1.13 -6.12 -16.09
CA LEU A 127 -0.87 -4.71 -16.40
C LEU A 127 0.53 -4.52 -17.00
N PRO A 128 0.69 -3.61 -17.97
CA PRO A 128 1.97 -3.33 -18.62
C PRO A 128 2.83 -2.37 -17.77
N MET A 129 3.18 -2.80 -16.54
CA MET A 129 4.02 -2.03 -15.63
C MET A 129 5.49 -2.47 -15.73
N ALA A 130 6.42 -1.53 -15.57
CA ALA A 130 7.85 -1.85 -15.58
C ALA A 130 8.23 -2.72 -14.38
N HIS A 131 7.80 -2.36 -13.18
CA HIS A 131 8.05 -3.12 -11.95
C HIS A 131 6.79 -3.19 -11.11
N MET A 132 6.38 -4.40 -10.69
CA MET A 132 5.20 -4.64 -9.85
C MET A 132 5.62 -5.31 -8.54
N PHE A 133 5.09 -4.80 -7.43
CA PHE A 133 5.41 -5.26 -6.09
C PHE A 133 4.15 -5.71 -5.35
N PHE A 134 4.12 -6.97 -4.96
CA PHE A 134 2.97 -7.57 -4.28
C PHE A 134 3.36 -8.16 -2.93
N ALA A 135 2.51 -7.94 -1.91
CA ALA A 135 2.73 -8.51 -0.59
C ALA A 135 2.57 -10.04 -0.63
N TYR A 136 3.66 -10.78 -0.45
CA TYR A 136 3.74 -12.25 -0.53
C TYR A 136 2.63 -12.95 0.27
N ARG A 137 2.42 -12.52 1.51
CA ARG A 137 1.41 -13.10 2.42
C ARG A 137 -0.04 -12.81 2.02
N LYS A 138 -0.26 -11.95 1.04
CA LYS A 138 -1.59 -11.49 0.63
C LYS A 138 -2.00 -11.98 -0.77
N VAL A 139 -1.09 -12.67 -1.46
CA VAL A 139 -1.37 -13.30 -2.75
C VAL A 139 -2.38 -14.43 -2.57
N PRO A 140 -3.45 -14.47 -3.39
CA PRO A 140 -4.49 -15.49 -3.28
C PRO A 140 -3.94 -16.90 -3.51
N SER A 141 -4.22 -17.81 -2.57
CA SER A 141 -3.89 -19.25 -2.68
C SER A 141 -2.43 -19.56 -3.02
N GLY A 142 -1.49 -18.62 -2.75
CA GLY A 142 -0.06 -18.81 -3.05
C GLY A 142 0.26 -18.87 -4.55
N ARG A 143 -0.60 -18.33 -5.39
CA ARG A 143 -0.39 -18.27 -6.86
C ARG A 143 0.62 -17.18 -7.20
N TYR A 144 1.89 -17.52 -7.19
CA TYR A 144 2.96 -16.59 -7.57
C TYR A 144 3.26 -16.70 -9.07
N PHE A 145 3.26 -15.57 -9.77
CA PHE A 145 3.67 -15.52 -11.18
C PHE A 145 5.17 -15.23 -11.27
N GLU A 146 5.90 -16.12 -11.90
CA GLU A 146 7.33 -15.95 -12.16
C GLU A 146 7.51 -15.12 -13.45
N LYS A 147 7.40 -13.80 -13.29
CA LYS A 147 7.71 -12.82 -14.34
C LYS A 147 8.84 -11.92 -13.85
N ASP A 148 9.68 -11.46 -14.76
CA ASP A 148 10.85 -10.63 -14.41
C ASP A 148 10.47 -9.29 -13.81
N ASN A 149 9.30 -8.77 -14.15
CA ASN A 149 8.78 -7.49 -13.65
C ASN A 149 7.86 -7.63 -12.43
N ILE A 150 7.70 -8.82 -11.85
CA ILE A 150 6.87 -9.03 -10.65
C ILE A 150 7.75 -9.41 -9.46
N GLU A 151 7.69 -8.61 -8.41
CA GLU A 151 8.37 -8.82 -7.16
C GLU A 151 7.39 -9.15 -6.04
N TYR A 152 7.76 -10.11 -5.19
CA TYR A 152 6.99 -10.44 -4.00
C TYR A 152 7.81 -10.10 -2.76
N TYR A 153 7.30 -9.19 -1.93
CA TYR A 153 7.93 -8.82 -0.68
C TYR A 153 7.22 -9.42 0.52
N ASN A 154 7.99 -9.89 1.51
CA ASN A 154 7.44 -10.36 2.77
C ASN A 154 6.95 -9.17 3.61
N THR A 155 6.01 -9.42 4.51
CA THR A 155 5.50 -8.39 5.42
C THR A 155 5.60 -8.87 6.85
N GLU A 156 5.90 -7.97 7.77
CA GLU A 156 5.80 -8.23 9.19
C GLU A 156 4.38 -8.69 9.53
N TYR A 157 4.29 -9.63 10.46
CA TYR A 157 3.02 -10.00 11.06
C TYR A 157 2.94 -9.41 12.47
N VAL A 158 1.97 -8.57 12.69
CA VAL A 158 1.68 -7.99 14.00
C VAL A 158 0.39 -8.61 14.53
N PHE A 159 0.52 -9.38 15.62
CA PHE A 159 -0.66 -9.85 16.34
C PHE A 159 -1.24 -8.72 17.18
N SER A 160 -2.53 -8.48 17.04
CA SER A 160 -3.28 -7.60 17.94
C SER A 160 -4.65 -8.20 18.21
N VAL A 161 -5.08 -8.12 19.45
CA VAL A 161 -6.45 -8.51 19.85
C VAL A 161 -7.47 -7.59 19.16
N LYS A 162 -7.08 -6.33 18.91
CA LYS A 162 -7.83 -5.36 18.12
C LYS A 162 -7.09 -5.15 16.80
N PRO A 163 -7.45 -5.86 15.70
CA PRO A 163 -6.72 -5.79 14.43
C PRO A 163 -6.57 -4.38 13.89
N GLU A 164 -7.58 -3.55 14.12
CA GLU A 164 -7.63 -2.15 13.71
C GLU A 164 -6.59 -1.27 14.42
N ALA A 165 -6.11 -1.69 15.58
CA ALA A 165 -5.08 -0.99 16.35
C ALA A 165 -3.68 -1.57 16.14
N ALA A 166 -3.52 -2.54 15.21
CA ALA A 166 -2.22 -3.13 14.94
C ALA A 166 -1.31 -2.11 14.24
N VAL A 167 -0.17 -1.83 14.85
CA VAL A 167 0.89 -0.96 14.30
C VAL A 167 2.24 -1.61 14.56
N SER A 168 3.12 -1.61 13.56
CA SER A 168 4.53 -1.96 13.75
C SER A 168 5.18 -1.02 14.77
N ARG A 169 6.01 -1.57 15.65
CA ARG A 169 6.71 -0.74 16.64
C ARG A 169 7.81 0.12 16.04
N GLN A 170 8.41 -0.36 14.94
CA GLN A 170 9.48 0.33 14.20
C GLN A 170 9.40 -0.01 12.72
N ILE A 171 10.13 0.72 11.91
CA ILE A 171 10.27 0.41 10.48
C ILE A 171 11.33 -0.67 10.26
N CYS A 172 11.14 -1.47 9.21
CA CYS A 172 12.13 -2.45 8.78
C CYS A 172 13.16 -1.76 7.86
N THR A 173 14.44 -2.06 8.06
CA THR A 173 15.53 -1.48 7.27
C THR A 173 16.07 -2.44 6.22
N ASP A 174 15.76 -3.73 6.33
CA ASP A 174 16.08 -4.74 5.33
C ASP A 174 14.79 -5.31 4.72
N LEU A 175 14.35 -4.73 3.62
CA LEU A 175 13.13 -5.15 2.94
C LEU A 175 13.28 -6.49 2.20
N SER A 176 14.51 -6.99 2.04
CA SER A 176 14.73 -8.34 1.50
C SER A 176 14.29 -9.43 2.48
N ASP A 177 14.29 -9.16 3.78
CA ASP A 177 13.69 -10.02 4.81
C ASP A 177 12.21 -9.74 4.99
N LYS A 178 11.84 -8.48 5.26
CA LYS A 178 10.44 -8.07 5.43
C LYS A 178 10.23 -6.57 5.40
N VAL A 179 9.03 -6.19 5.04
CA VAL A 179 8.46 -4.83 5.10
C VAL A 179 7.63 -4.70 6.37
N SER A 180 7.66 -3.54 6.99
CA SER A 180 6.88 -3.27 8.21
C SER A 180 5.39 -3.49 7.99
N PHE A 181 4.69 -3.90 9.03
CA PHE A 181 3.23 -3.91 9.00
C PHE A 181 2.70 -2.48 8.82
N SER A 182 1.95 -2.27 7.76
CA SER A 182 1.45 -0.96 7.33
C SER A 182 -0.07 -0.94 7.24
N ALA A 183 -0.66 0.24 7.40
CA ALA A 183 -2.09 0.46 7.28
C ALA A 183 -2.53 0.74 5.83
N SER A 184 -1.61 1.14 4.95
CA SER A 184 -1.92 1.47 3.56
C SER A 184 -0.77 1.13 2.60
N THR A 185 -1.10 1.02 1.32
CA THR A 185 -0.10 0.83 0.25
C THR A 185 0.85 2.03 0.15
N THR A 186 0.37 3.25 0.39
CA THR A 186 1.19 4.48 0.42
C THR A 186 2.37 4.35 1.39
N GLN A 187 2.12 3.80 2.58
CA GLN A 187 3.14 3.60 3.59
C GLN A 187 4.20 2.59 3.17
N VAL A 188 3.79 1.53 2.47
CA VAL A 188 4.73 0.56 1.88
C VAL A 188 5.58 1.23 0.81
N CYS A 189 5.01 2.07 -0.05
CA CYS A 189 5.76 2.82 -1.05
C CYS A 189 6.82 3.75 -0.42
N ILE A 190 6.48 4.43 0.69
CA ILE A 190 7.45 5.27 1.43
C ILE A 190 8.62 4.40 1.94
N GLU A 191 8.33 3.24 2.52
CA GLU A 191 9.36 2.35 3.06
C GLU A 191 10.29 1.81 1.95
N PHE A 192 9.73 1.46 0.79
CA PHE A 192 10.52 1.10 -0.39
C PHE A 192 11.33 2.28 -0.95
N ALA A 193 10.77 3.49 -0.99
CA ALA A 193 11.52 4.66 -1.42
C ALA A 193 12.73 4.93 -0.50
N ILE A 194 12.57 4.81 0.81
CA ILE A 194 13.67 4.89 1.77
C ILE A 194 14.71 3.79 1.49
N TYR A 195 14.28 2.54 1.31
CA TYR A 195 15.16 1.39 1.04
C TYR A 195 15.94 1.52 -0.27
N MET A 196 15.30 2.09 -1.30
CA MET A 196 15.92 2.36 -2.59
C MET A 196 16.90 3.55 -2.57
N GLY A 197 17.03 4.24 -1.42
CA GLY A 197 18.04 5.29 -1.21
C GLY A 197 17.63 6.68 -1.63
N PHE A 198 16.35 6.93 -1.90
CA PHE A 198 15.87 8.28 -2.19
C PHE A 198 16.10 9.23 -1.01
N ARG A 199 16.47 10.47 -1.29
CA ARG A 199 16.72 11.52 -0.29
C ARG A 199 15.59 12.51 -0.17
N GLU A 200 14.79 12.67 -1.21
CA GLU A 200 13.57 13.47 -1.20
C GLU A 200 12.40 12.61 -1.73
N ILE A 201 11.35 12.51 -0.94
CA ILE A 201 10.17 11.69 -1.23
C ILE A 201 8.96 12.62 -1.18
N TYR A 202 8.36 12.90 -2.32
CA TYR A 202 7.18 13.75 -2.42
C TYR A 202 5.91 12.91 -2.46
N LEU A 203 4.94 13.25 -1.63
CA LEU A 203 3.63 12.59 -1.60
C LEU A 203 2.61 13.43 -2.36
N ILE A 204 1.90 12.85 -3.32
CA ILE A 204 0.77 13.48 -4.00
C ILE A 204 -0.46 12.57 -3.99
N GLY A 205 -1.66 13.15 -3.95
CA GLY A 205 -2.90 12.39 -3.84
C GLY A 205 -3.06 11.66 -2.50
N VAL A 206 -2.31 12.05 -1.45
CA VAL A 206 -2.38 11.48 -0.10
C VAL A 206 -3.25 12.37 0.79
N ASP A 207 -4.54 12.39 0.49
CA ASP A 207 -5.49 13.31 1.14
C ASP A 207 -5.69 13.04 2.62
N HIS A 208 -5.57 11.79 3.05
CA HIS A 208 -5.75 11.36 4.44
C HIS A 208 -7.08 11.89 5.05
N ASN A 209 -8.09 12.06 4.20
CA ASN A 209 -9.39 12.59 4.53
C ASN A 209 -10.47 11.60 4.10
N TYR A 210 -10.64 10.55 4.88
CA TYR A 210 -11.63 9.52 4.58
C TYR A 210 -12.99 9.95 5.14
N SER A 211 -13.93 10.25 4.23
CA SER A 211 -15.31 10.50 4.60
C SER A 211 -16.09 9.19 4.56
N PHE A 212 -16.77 8.88 5.67
CA PHE A 212 -17.78 7.82 5.71
C PHE A 212 -19.07 8.37 5.08
N GLY A 213 -19.49 7.82 3.93
CA GLY A 213 -20.70 8.23 3.24
C GLY A 213 -20.46 8.65 1.79
N ALA A 214 -21.23 9.59 1.28
CA ALA A 214 -21.23 10.02 -0.12
C ALA A 214 -20.01 10.84 -0.59
N GLY A 215 -18.92 10.88 0.19
CA GLY A 215 -17.70 11.60 -0.18
C GLY A 215 -16.85 10.84 -1.20
N LYS A 216 -16.27 11.54 -2.16
CA LYS A 216 -15.28 10.98 -3.08
C LYS A 216 -13.97 10.71 -2.31
N ASN A 217 -13.60 9.43 -2.18
CA ASN A 217 -12.35 9.02 -1.52
C ASN A 217 -11.20 8.77 -2.50
N HIS A 218 -11.47 8.80 -3.81
CA HIS A 218 -10.51 8.54 -4.87
C HIS A 218 -10.57 9.61 -5.96
N ALA A 219 -9.50 9.72 -6.73
CA ALA A 219 -9.41 10.64 -7.85
C ALA A 219 -10.52 10.40 -8.89
N GLU A 220 -10.86 11.44 -9.64
CA GLU A 220 -11.90 11.38 -10.66
C GLU A 220 -11.59 10.31 -11.70
N GLY A 221 -12.57 9.45 -11.99
CA GLY A 221 -12.45 8.32 -12.93
C GLY A 221 -12.06 6.99 -12.29
N MET A 222 -11.57 6.96 -11.04
CA MET A 222 -11.23 5.70 -10.37
C MET A 222 -12.43 4.95 -9.80
N GLY A 223 -13.53 5.66 -9.52
CA GLY A 223 -14.70 5.13 -8.81
C GLY A 223 -14.40 4.83 -7.35
N ASP A 224 -15.44 4.85 -6.52
CA ASP A 224 -15.31 4.35 -5.15
C ASP A 224 -15.37 2.83 -5.17
N ALA A 225 -14.32 2.20 -4.71
CA ALA A 225 -14.24 0.76 -4.75
C ALA A 225 -15.27 0.13 -3.80
N ALA A 226 -16.26 -0.52 -4.37
CA ALA A 226 -17.28 -1.28 -3.65
C ALA A 226 -16.70 -2.49 -2.87
N TYR A 227 -15.40 -2.77 -2.96
CA TYR A 227 -14.78 -3.95 -2.33
C TYR A 227 -14.66 -3.86 -0.79
N PHE A 228 -14.95 -2.71 -0.20
CA PHE A 228 -15.05 -2.58 1.27
C PHE A 228 -16.46 -2.84 1.82
N GLY A 229 -17.39 -3.32 1.00
CA GLY A 229 -18.76 -3.62 1.44
C GLY A 229 -19.48 -2.42 2.06
N GLY A 230 -19.22 -1.20 1.61
CA GLY A 230 -19.81 0.05 2.11
C GLY A 230 -19.33 0.47 3.51
N LYS A 231 -18.40 -0.26 4.13
CA LYS A 231 -17.77 0.10 5.41
C LYS A 231 -16.26 0.15 5.24
N GLN A 232 -15.74 1.32 4.92
CA GLN A 232 -14.33 1.57 5.10
C GLN A 232 -14.05 1.72 6.60
N VAL A 233 -13.45 0.70 7.21
CA VAL A 233 -12.90 0.81 8.55
C VAL A 233 -11.49 1.40 8.41
N PHE A 234 -11.42 2.69 8.09
CA PHE A 234 -10.18 3.41 8.17
C PHE A 234 -10.03 3.99 9.58
N GLN A 235 -9.00 3.58 10.27
CA GLN A 235 -8.62 4.19 11.54
C GLN A 235 -7.50 5.18 11.29
N ALA A 236 -7.84 6.47 11.33
CA ALA A 236 -6.89 7.56 11.13
C ALA A 236 -5.67 7.45 12.07
N THR A 237 -5.90 7.11 13.35
CA THR A 237 -4.85 7.11 14.39
C THR A 237 -3.70 6.14 14.13
N PRO A 238 -3.90 4.82 13.88
CA PRO A 238 -2.79 3.90 13.60
C PRO A 238 -2.05 4.26 12.30
N SER A 239 -2.77 4.72 11.30
CA SER A 239 -2.17 5.17 10.05
C SER A 239 -1.30 6.42 10.26
N THR A 240 -1.78 7.39 11.01
CA THR A 240 -1.03 8.62 11.35
C THR A 240 0.23 8.30 12.15
N GLN A 241 0.13 7.39 13.14
CA GLN A 241 1.30 6.92 13.91
C GLN A 241 2.36 6.27 13.02
N LYS A 242 1.95 5.51 12.00
CA LYS A 242 2.89 4.89 11.06
C LYS A 242 3.59 5.94 10.20
N TYR A 243 2.89 6.96 9.71
CA TYR A 243 3.50 8.10 9.01
C TYR A 243 4.52 8.82 9.90
N GLN A 244 4.22 9.01 11.19
CA GLN A 244 5.15 9.61 12.14
C GLN A 244 6.42 8.77 12.29
N GLN A 245 6.32 7.44 12.36
CA GLN A 245 7.50 6.58 12.42
C GLN A 245 8.41 6.74 11.18
N TYR A 246 7.83 6.87 9.98
CA TYR A 246 8.62 7.13 8.77
C TYR A 246 9.27 8.52 8.81
N ARG A 247 8.57 9.53 9.30
CA ARG A 247 9.14 10.87 9.51
C ARG A 247 10.33 10.82 10.46
N ASP A 248 10.14 10.24 11.65
CA ASP A 248 11.18 10.16 12.67
C ASP A 248 12.43 9.42 12.16
N TYR A 249 12.23 8.38 11.35
CA TYR A 249 13.34 7.68 10.72
C TYR A 249 14.02 8.52 9.64
N ALA A 250 13.25 9.17 8.79
CA ALA A 250 13.74 10.01 7.70
C ALA A 250 14.59 11.17 8.25
N ASP A 251 14.09 11.88 9.25
CA ASP A 251 14.78 13.01 9.91
C ASP A 251 16.14 12.57 10.48
N LYS A 252 16.20 11.39 11.13
CA LYS A 252 17.44 10.82 11.67
C LYS A 252 18.45 10.40 10.61
N ASN A 253 18.00 10.13 9.38
CA ASN A 253 18.85 9.60 8.29
C ASN A 253 19.07 10.62 7.16
N GLY A 254 18.69 11.89 7.36
CA GLY A 254 18.86 12.96 6.37
C GLY A 254 18.02 12.74 5.10
N ILE A 255 16.82 12.16 5.27
CA ILE A 255 15.84 11.95 4.20
C ILE A 255 14.71 12.96 4.41
N ARG A 256 14.26 13.61 3.37
CA ARG A 256 13.12 14.53 3.41
C ARG A 256 11.89 13.85 2.84
N ILE A 257 10.82 13.75 3.64
CA ILE A 257 9.50 13.33 3.16
C ILE A 257 8.62 14.57 3.17
N LEU A 258 8.08 14.95 2.02
CA LEU A 258 7.35 16.19 1.81
C LEU A 258 5.93 15.88 1.31
N ASN A 259 4.93 16.57 1.85
CA ASN A 259 3.56 16.42 1.40
C ASN A 259 3.21 17.47 0.36
N ALA A 260 3.29 17.09 -0.92
CA ALA A 260 2.92 17.92 -2.06
C ALA A 260 1.46 17.71 -2.52
N THR A 261 0.64 17.02 -1.70
CA THR A 261 -0.79 16.83 -1.94
C THR A 261 -1.53 18.17 -1.89
N ARG A 262 -2.36 18.44 -2.88
CA ARG A 262 -3.22 19.65 -2.91
C ARG A 262 -4.31 19.53 -1.84
N GLY A 263 -4.16 20.26 -0.73
CA GLY A 263 -5.09 20.14 0.42
C GLY A 263 -4.85 18.85 1.22
N GLY A 264 -5.95 18.17 1.61
CA GLY A 264 -5.89 16.98 2.46
C GLY A 264 -5.63 17.29 3.95
N LYS A 265 -5.49 16.23 4.78
CA LYS A 265 -5.35 16.31 6.24
C LYS A 265 -4.10 15.60 6.79
N LEU A 266 -3.16 15.21 5.95
CA LEU A 266 -1.92 14.60 6.40
C LEU A 266 -0.91 15.70 6.80
N GLU A 267 -0.89 16.05 8.07
CA GLU A 267 -0.02 17.11 8.63
C GLU A 267 1.28 16.56 9.27
N VAL A 268 1.54 15.28 9.10
CA VAL A 268 2.78 14.66 9.63
C VAL A 268 4.03 15.19 8.93
N TYR A 269 3.95 15.52 7.66
CA TYR A 269 5.08 15.97 6.84
C TYR A 269 4.97 17.47 6.51
N GLU A 270 6.13 18.10 6.32
CA GLU A 270 6.21 19.45 5.78
C GLU A 270 5.47 19.54 4.43
N ARG A 271 4.71 20.63 4.24
CA ARG A 271 4.01 20.88 2.98
C ARG A 271 4.96 21.42 1.92
N ALA A 272 4.85 20.89 0.73
CA ALA A 272 5.48 21.41 -0.47
C ALA A 272 4.40 21.84 -1.47
N ASP A 273 4.61 22.94 -2.18
CA ASP A 273 3.76 23.32 -3.30
C ASP A 273 4.24 22.58 -4.55
N PHE A 274 3.40 21.66 -5.05
CA PHE A 274 3.73 20.83 -6.22
C PHE A 274 4.12 21.69 -7.44
N ASP A 275 3.39 22.77 -7.70
CA ASP A 275 3.63 23.62 -8.88
C ASP A 275 4.95 24.42 -8.78
N SER A 276 5.44 24.62 -7.56
CA SER A 276 6.71 25.32 -7.31
C SER A 276 7.95 24.44 -7.46
N LEU A 277 7.80 23.10 -7.53
CA LEU A 277 8.93 22.18 -7.67
C LEU A 277 9.63 22.26 -9.04
N TRP A 278 9.04 22.98 -9.98
CA TRP A 278 9.47 23.06 -11.39
C TRP A 278 10.03 24.42 -11.80
N LYS A 279 10.08 25.38 -10.87
CA LYS A 279 10.57 26.76 -11.10
C LYS A 279 12.08 26.87 -10.96
#